data_f7c350aad32e69545713d0dda25a44d7
#
_entry.id   f7c350aad32e69545713d0dda25a44d7
#
_cell.length_a   1.000
_cell.length_b   1.000
_cell.length_c   1.000
_cell.angle_alpha   90.00
_cell.angle_beta   90.00
_cell.angle_gamma   90.00
#
_symmetry.space_group_name_H-M   'P 1'
#
loop_
_entity.id
_entity.type
_entity.pdbx_description
1 polymer ?
#
loop_
_entity_poly.entity_id
_entity_poly.type
_entity_poly.pdbx_seq_one_letter_code
_entity_poly.pdbx_strand_id
1 'polypeptide(L)'
;MAQLYFKYGAMGSSKTANALMARFNYEERGQETLLVKPRLDTRDGDHMVYSRIGLKHPCIYFDEMRAMPEDELKKYACIIIDEAQFLTKEEVYYLVHLVDDCNIPVICYGLRADFKGDLFPGSYHLLVLADKLEEVKTICWCGKKAAFNARFDDTGHVVKEGAQVVLGANDKYIGLCRRHWMAGDLGPDFDIHKV
;
A
#
# COMPACT_ATOMS: atom_id res chain seq x y z
N MET A 1 12.46 -20.99 -4.81
CA MET A 1 12.98 -19.67 -5.15
C MET A 1 12.01 -18.64 -4.60
N ALA A 2 12.50 -17.64 -3.89
CA ALA A 2 11.68 -16.55 -3.38
C ALA A 2 11.00 -15.79 -4.52
N GLN A 3 9.96 -15.03 -4.23
CA GLN A 3 9.21 -14.22 -5.21
C GLN A 3 8.92 -12.85 -4.66
N LEU A 4 8.85 -11.86 -5.56
CA LEU A 4 8.37 -10.52 -5.29
C LEU A 4 6.87 -10.45 -5.61
N TYR A 5 6.05 -10.13 -4.61
CA TYR A 5 4.61 -9.94 -4.76
C TYR A 5 4.25 -8.47 -4.70
N PHE A 6 3.37 -8.04 -5.58
CA PHE A 6 2.72 -6.73 -5.44
C PHE A 6 1.21 -6.90 -5.33
N LYS A 7 0.69 -6.66 -4.13
CA LYS A 7 -0.74 -6.68 -3.80
C LYS A 7 -1.26 -5.24 -3.78
N TYR A 8 -1.90 -4.85 -4.86
CA TYR A 8 -2.36 -3.48 -5.03
C TYR A 8 -3.89 -3.36 -4.96
N GLY A 9 -4.39 -2.17 -4.66
CA GLY A 9 -5.83 -1.91 -4.63
C GLY A 9 -6.13 -0.43 -4.41
N ALA A 10 -7.38 -0.04 -4.57
CA ALA A 10 -7.84 1.31 -4.26
C ALA A 10 -7.80 1.60 -2.75
N MET A 11 -7.98 2.85 -2.37
CA MET A 11 -8.19 3.25 -0.97
C MET A 11 -9.37 2.46 -0.39
N GLY A 12 -9.27 2.07 0.87
CA GLY A 12 -10.30 1.27 1.54
C GLY A 12 -10.35 -0.21 1.14
N SER A 13 -9.37 -0.74 0.38
CA SER A 13 -9.34 -2.17 0.00
C SER A 13 -8.71 -3.09 1.06
N SER A 14 -8.53 -2.63 2.29
CA SER A 14 -7.99 -3.43 3.40
C SER A 14 -6.57 -3.98 3.18
N LYS A 15 -5.73 -3.31 2.38
CA LYS A 15 -4.35 -3.73 2.10
C LYS A 15 -3.53 -3.90 3.37
N THR A 16 -3.51 -2.89 4.23
CA THR A 16 -2.80 -2.93 5.51
C THR A 16 -3.29 -4.06 6.43
N ALA A 17 -4.61 -4.29 6.48
CA ALA A 17 -5.14 -5.43 7.23
C ALA A 17 -4.66 -6.76 6.67
N ASN A 18 -4.63 -6.91 5.33
CA ASN A 18 -4.08 -8.10 4.68
C ASN A 18 -2.58 -8.27 4.94
N ALA A 19 -1.81 -7.19 4.99
CA ALA A 19 -0.38 -7.23 5.35
C ALA A 19 -0.19 -7.76 6.78
N LEU A 20 -0.96 -7.25 7.73
CA LEU A 20 -0.92 -7.69 9.12
C LEU A 20 -1.41 -9.12 9.32
N MET A 21 -2.42 -9.55 8.55
CA MET A 21 -2.89 -10.95 8.55
C MET A 21 -1.85 -11.90 7.93
N ALA A 22 -1.19 -11.51 6.83
CA ALA A 22 -0.11 -12.30 6.25
C ALA A 22 1.02 -12.49 7.26
N ARG A 23 1.45 -11.40 7.94
CA ARG A 23 2.43 -11.45 9.02
C ARG A 23 2.01 -12.44 10.13
N PHE A 24 0.79 -12.31 10.64
CA PHE A 24 0.26 -13.18 11.68
C PHE A 24 0.32 -14.66 11.28
N ASN A 25 -0.04 -15.00 10.04
CA ASN A 25 0.00 -16.37 9.54
C ASN A 25 1.40 -16.99 9.53
N TYR A 26 2.44 -16.20 9.26
CA TYR A 26 3.84 -16.66 9.37
C TYR A 26 4.20 -16.91 10.84
N GLU A 27 3.87 -15.98 11.72
CA GLU A 27 4.25 -16.04 13.14
C GLU A 27 3.56 -17.16 13.90
N GLU A 28 2.29 -17.47 13.58
CA GLU A 28 1.62 -18.68 14.13
C GLU A 28 2.38 -19.98 13.84
N ARG A 29 3.25 -19.99 12.82
CA ARG A 29 4.10 -21.13 12.43
C ARG A 29 5.53 -21.00 12.93
N GLY A 30 5.80 -20.03 13.81
CA GLY A 30 7.14 -19.76 14.33
C GLY A 30 8.10 -19.16 13.30
N GLN A 31 7.57 -18.57 12.23
CA GLN A 31 8.35 -17.91 11.18
C GLN A 31 8.32 -16.41 11.37
N GLU A 32 9.46 -15.79 11.65
CA GLU A 32 9.55 -14.35 11.83
C GLU A 32 9.41 -13.62 10.50
N THR A 33 8.74 -12.47 10.54
CA THR A 33 8.59 -11.57 9.41
C THR A 33 9.05 -10.17 9.76
N LEU A 34 9.57 -9.44 8.77
CA LEU A 34 9.93 -8.04 8.93
C LEU A 34 8.86 -7.15 8.30
N LEU A 35 8.17 -6.36 9.11
CA LEU A 35 7.19 -5.38 8.65
C LEU A 35 7.87 -4.03 8.45
N VAL A 36 7.72 -3.47 7.25
CA VAL A 36 8.42 -2.27 6.80
C VAL A 36 7.46 -1.30 6.15
N LYS A 37 7.70 0.00 6.30
CA LYS A 37 7.02 1.05 5.54
C LYS A 37 8.01 2.12 5.05
N PRO A 38 7.71 2.83 3.94
CA PRO A 38 8.48 4.01 3.54
C PRO A 38 8.38 5.11 4.60
N ARG A 39 9.47 5.86 4.83
CA ARG A 39 9.51 6.94 5.82
C ARG A 39 8.55 8.10 5.48
N LEU A 40 8.17 8.25 4.23
CA LEU A 40 7.20 9.26 3.82
C LEU A 40 5.82 9.03 4.46
N ASP A 41 5.50 7.80 4.85
CA ASP A 41 4.25 7.48 5.55
C ASP A 41 4.38 7.68 7.06
N THR A 42 3.98 8.85 7.53
CA THR A 42 3.96 9.22 8.96
C THR A 42 2.57 9.23 9.58
N ARG A 43 1.54 8.79 8.84
CA ARG A 43 0.12 8.90 9.24
C ARG A 43 -0.21 8.15 10.50
N ASP A 44 0.38 6.97 10.66
CA ASP A 44 0.10 6.05 11.77
C ASP A 44 1.04 6.26 12.96
N GLY A 45 1.77 7.37 12.99
CA GLY A 45 2.81 7.61 13.98
C GLY A 45 4.13 6.95 13.62
N ASP A 46 5.09 7.10 14.52
CA ASP A 46 6.44 6.61 14.32
C ASP A 46 6.52 5.09 14.52
N HIS A 47 7.15 4.37 13.58
CA HIS A 47 7.38 2.91 13.65
C HIS A 47 6.12 2.06 13.90
N MET A 48 4.96 2.48 13.40
CA MET A 48 3.71 1.75 13.55
C MET A 48 2.96 1.67 12.23
N VAL A 49 2.27 0.55 12.04
CA VAL A 49 1.29 0.33 10.97
C VAL A 49 -0.08 0.10 11.60
N TYR A 50 -1.09 0.82 11.14
CA TYR A 50 -2.48 0.70 11.58
C TYR A 50 -3.41 0.42 10.41
N SER A 51 -4.26 -0.57 10.57
CA SER A 51 -5.37 -0.80 9.65
C SER A 51 -6.64 -0.07 10.12
N ARG A 52 -7.51 0.32 9.19
CA ARG A 52 -8.80 0.94 9.50
C ARG A 52 -9.73 0.05 10.37
N ILE A 53 -9.49 -1.25 10.41
CA ILE A 53 -10.25 -2.21 11.24
C ILE A 53 -9.64 -2.41 12.63
N GLY A 54 -8.69 -1.58 13.03
CA GLY A 54 -8.11 -1.57 14.38
C GLY A 54 -6.91 -2.50 14.57
N LEU A 55 -6.47 -3.26 13.56
CA LEU A 55 -5.23 -4.03 13.66
C LEU A 55 -4.03 -3.07 13.61
N LYS A 56 -3.03 -3.34 14.44
CA LYS A 56 -1.81 -2.54 14.51
C LYS A 56 -0.60 -3.39 14.83
N HIS A 57 0.56 -2.97 14.34
CA HIS A 57 1.83 -3.63 14.66
C HIS A 57 3.01 -2.67 14.52
N PRO A 58 4.07 -2.82 15.36
CA PRO A 58 5.34 -2.16 15.15
C PRO A 58 5.95 -2.52 13.79
N CYS A 59 6.61 -1.56 13.17
CA CYS A 59 7.33 -1.73 11.93
C CYS A 59 8.66 -0.96 11.97
N ILE A 60 9.50 -1.16 10.99
CA ILE A 60 10.68 -0.31 10.76
C ILE A 60 10.52 0.47 9.46
N TYR A 61 11.31 1.51 9.29
CA TYR A 61 11.36 2.24 8.03
C TYR A 61 12.24 1.53 7.00
N PHE A 62 12.00 1.78 5.73
CA PHE A 62 12.70 1.15 4.62
C PHE A 62 14.22 1.43 4.65
N ASP A 63 14.61 2.65 4.98
CA ASP A 63 16.02 3.03 5.11
C ASP A 63 16.71 2.31 6.27
N GLU A 64 16.00 2.04 7.37
CA GLU A 64 16.50 1.24 8.49
C GLU A 64 16.71 -0.23 8.07
N MET A 65 15.74 -0.83 7.37
CA MET A 65 15.90 -2.16 6.80
C MET A 65 17.10 -2.23 5.84
N ARG A 66 17.25 -1.23 4.97
CA ARG A 66 18.36 -1.17 4.00
C ARG A 66 19.74 -1.04 4.67
N ALA A 67 19.79 -0.50 5.88
CA ALA A 67 21.02 -0.39 6.67
C ALA A 67 21.38 -1.71 7.42
N MET A 68 20.47 -2.67 7.48
CA MET A 68 20.73 -3.96 8.11
C MET A 68 21.66 -4.83 7.26
N PRO A 69 22.55 -5.64 7.89
CA PRO A 69 23.30 -6.65 7.17
C PRO A 69 22.39 -7.67 6.50
N GLU A 70 22.73 -8.11 5.28
CA GLU A 70 21.95 -9.11 4.56
C GLU A 70 21.78 -10.42 5.34
N ASP A 71 22.81 -10.85 6.08
CA ASP A 71 22.74 -12.05 6.91
C ASP A 71 21.73 -11.94 8.07
N GLU A 72 21.44 -10.72 8.49
CA GLU A 72 20.35 -10.46 9.43
C GLU A 72 18.99 -10.52 8.73
N LEU A 73 18.86 -9.92 7.55
CA LEU A 73 17.64 -9.98 6.76
C LEU A 73 17.27 -11.41 6.36
N LYS A 74 18.25 -12.29 6.10
CA LYS A 74 18.03 -13.71 5.77
C LYS A 74 17.40 -14.53 6.91
N LYS A 75 17.34 -14.01 8.11
CA LYS A 75 16.65 -14.66 9.25
C LYS A 75 15.13 -14.56 9.15
N TYR A 76 14.63 -13.58 8.43
CA TYR A 76 13.20 -13.41 8.23
C TYR A 76 12.68 -14.34 7.12
N ALA A 77 11.59 -15.01 7.41
CA ALA A 77 10.90 -15.86 6.45
C ALA A 77 10.23 -15.08 5.32
N CYS A 78 9.89 -13.81 5.58
CA CYS A 78 9.28 -12.90 4.61
C CYS A 78 9.48 -11.45 5.06
N ILE A 79 9.71 -10.56 4.09
CA ILE A 79 9.66 -9.11 4.29
C ILE A 79 8.31 -8.60 3.75
N ILE A 80 7.58 -7.82 4.55
CA ILE A 80 6.27 -7.27 4.19
C ILE A 80 6.39 -5.75 4.17
N ILE A 81 6.12 -5.15 3.01
CA ILE A 81 6.17 -3.70 2.81
C ILE A 81 4.75 -3.15 2.71
N ASP A 82 4.33 -2.31 3.64
CA ASP A 82 3.08 -1.54 3.51
C ASP A 82 3.35 -0.19 2.86
N GLU A 83 2.34 0.40 2.21
CA GLU A 83 2.39 1.67 1.47
C GLU A 83 3.54 1.72 0.43
N ALA A 84 3.79 0.59 -0.23
CA ALA A 84 4.90 0.40 -1.17
C ALA A 84 4.84 1.30 -2.41
N GLN A 85 3.72 2.00 -2.69
CA GLN A 85 3.64 2.99 -3.76
C GLN A 85 4.61 4.17 -3.56
N PHE A 86 5.03 4.42 -2.32
CA PHE A 86 5.96 5.51 -2.01
C PHE A 86 7.44 5.13 -2.15
N LEU A 87 7.74 3.89 -2.49
CA LEU A 87 9.11 3.47 -2.79
C LEU A 87 9.64 4.18 -4.03
N THR A 88 10.93 4.47 -4.01
CA THR A 88 11.68 4.93 -5.19
C THR A 88 11.99 3.75 -6.13
N LYS A 89 12.46 4.06 -7.34
CA LYS A 89 12.99 3.06 -8.27
C LYS A 89 14.08 2.21 -7.63
N GLU A 90 15.06 2.86 -7.03
CA GLU A 90 16.24 2.24 -6.42
C GLU A 90 15.84 1.31 -5.27
N GLU A 91 14.83 1.69 -4.50
CA GLU A 91 14.31 0.86 -3.41
C GLU A 91 13.58 -0.37 -3.94
N VAL A 92 12.81 -0.27 -5.02
CA VAL A 92 12.20 -1.45 -5.65
C VAL A 92 13.25 -2.40 -6.22
N TYR A 93 14.31 -1.88 -6.87
CA TYR A 93 15.42 -2.71 -7.34
C TYR A 93 16.19 -3.38 -6.21
N TYR A 94 16.31 -2.74 -5.06
CA TYR A 94 16.86 -3.37 -3.85
C TYR A 94 15.99 -4.54 -3.38
N LEU A 95 14.65 -4.44 -3.45
CA LEU A 95 13.76 -5.58 -3.16
C LEU A 95 13.96 -6.74 -4.14
N VAL A 96 14.17 -6.45 -5.42
CA VAL A 96 14.50 -7.47 -6.43
C VAL A 96 15.81 -8.21 -6.05
N HIS A 97 16.84 -7.46 -5.65
CA HIS A 97 18.08 -8.06 -5.16
C HIS A 97 17.85 -8.97 -3.93
N LEU A 98 17.03 -8.55 -2.95
CA LEU A 98 16.71 -9.40 -1.80
C LEU A 98 16.00 -10.70 -2.21
N VAL A 99 15.16 -10.65 -3.23
CA VAL A 99 14.44 -11.83 -3.75
C VAL A 99 15.38 -12.74 -4.54
N ASP A 100 16.10 -12.19 -5.52
CA ASP A 100 16.87 -12.98 -6.50
C ASP A 100 18.19 -13.49 -5.92
N ASP A 101 18.94 -12.64 -5.22
CA ASP A 101 20.28 -12.95 -4.73
C ASP A 101 20.29 -13.46 -3.29
N CYS A 102 19.40 -12.92 -2.43
CA CYS A 102 19.31 -13.32 -1.03
C CYS A 102 18.26 -14.42 -0.76
N ASN A 103 17.41 -14.73 -1.75
CA ASN A 103 16.31 -15.70 -1.66
C ASN A 103 15.32 -15.41 -0.51
N ILE A 104 15.00 -14.12 -0.30
CA ILE A 104 14.06 -13.65 0.72
C ILE A 104 12.75 -13.28 0.03
N PRO A 105 11.59 -13.92 0.35
CA PRO A 105 10.29 -13.51 -0.19
C PRO A 105 9.93 -12.11 0.26
N VAL A 106 9.40 -11.29 -0.67
CA VAL A 106 8.94 -9.92 -0.39
C VAL A 106 7.50 -9.74 -0.85
N ILE A 107 6.64 -9.24 0.05
CA ILE A 107 5.25 -8.93 -0.25
C ILE A 107 5.04 -7.43 -0.09
N CYS A 108 4.78 -6.73 -1.19
CA CYS A 108 4.49 -5.31 -1.22
C CYS A 108 2.98 -5.06 -1.28
N TYR A 109 2.46 -4.22 -0.39
CA TYR A 109 1.09 -3.73 -0.41
C TYR A 109 1.08 -2.23 -0.73
N GLY A 110 0.22 -1.80 -1.65
CA GLY A 110 0.20 -0.39 -2.02
C GLY A 110 -0.95 0.01 -2.96
N LEU A 111 -1.05 1.31 -3.20
CA LEU A 111 -1.94 1.87 -4.21
C LEU A 111 -1.32 1.66 -5.60
N ARG A 112 -2.13 1.38 -6.60
CA ARG A 112 -1.67 1.34 -7.98
C ARG A 112 -1.41 2.74 -8.54
N ALA A 113 -2.41 3.61 -8.41
CA ALA A 113 -2.42 4.95 -9.00
C ALA A 113 -2.96 5.97 -8.00
N ASP A 114 -2.65 7.24 -8.23
CA ASP A 114 -3.13 8.37 -7.47
C ASP A 114 -4.57 8.78 -7.88
N PHE A 115 -5.05 9.90 -7.34
CA PHE A 115 -6.38 10.41 -7.61
C PHE A 115 -6.55 11.01 -9.03
N LYS A 116 -5.45 11.33 -9.72
CA LYS A 116 -5.43 11.80 -11.11
C LYS A 116 -5.46 10.66 -12.11
N GLY A 117 -5.16 9.43 -11.65
CA GLY A 117 -5.02 8.24 -12.50
C GLY A 117 -3.57 7.96 -12.92
N ASP A 118 -2.60 8.71 -12.39
CA ASP A 118 -1.18 8.53 -12.65
C ASP A 118 -0.61 7.46 -11.71
N LEU A 119 0.33 6.65 -12.23
CA LEU A 119 1.02 5.67 -11.40
C LEU A 119 1.93 6.36 -10.38
N PHE A 120 1.98 5.82 -9.17
CA PHE A 120 3.06 6.16 -8.24
C PHE A 120 4.38 5.57 -8.71
N PRO A 121 5.54 6.22 -8.42
CA PRO A 121 6.85 5.71 -8.84
C PRO A 121 7.12 4.27 -8.38
N GLY A 122 6.88 3.96 -7.10
CA GLY A 122 7.04 2.61 -6.56
C GLY A 122 6.12 1.60 -7.24
N SER A 123 4.86 1.97 -7.46
CA SER A 123 3.88 1.11 -8.13
C SER A 123 4.23 0.84 -9.57
N TYR A 124 4.76 1.84 -10.29
CA TYR A 124 5.24 1.64 -11.66
C TYR A 124 6.29 0.52 -11.74
N HIS A 125 7.31 0.59 -10.88
CA HIS A 125 8.40 -0.38 -10.89
C HIS A 125 7.95 -1.75 -10.36
N LEU A 126 7.07 -1.80 -9.34
CA LEU A 126 6.50 -3.04 -8.84
C LEU A 126 5.60 -3.74 -9.87
N LEU A 127 4.82 -2.99 -10.65
CA LEU A 127 4.01 -3.56 -11.75
C LEU A 127 4.87 -4.18 -12.86
N VAL A 128 6.09 -3.65 -13.06
CA VAL A 128 7.03 -4.17 -14.09
C VAL A 128 7.82 -5.36 -13.56
N LEU A 129 8.25 -5.34 -12.30
CA LEU A 129 9.27 -6.25 -11.77
C LEU A 129 8.73 -7.36 -10.86
N ALA A 130 7.52 -7.25 -10.33
CA ALA A 130 6.98 -8.27 -9.44
C ALA A 130 6.65 -9.57 -10.18
N ASP A 131 7.01 -10.71 -9.58
CA ASP A 131 6.68 -12.04 -10.10
C ASP A 131 5.18 -12.32 -10.02
N LYS A 132 4.50 -11.76 -9.02
CA LYS A 132 3.06 -11.93 -8.79
C LYS A 132 2.37 -10.59 -8.56
N LEU A 133 1.35 -10.35 -9.37
CA LEU A 133 0.47 -9.19 -9.27
C LEU A 133 -0.91 -9.63 -8.81
N GLU A 134 -1.35 -9.13 -7.65
CA GLU A 134 -2.63 -9.47 -7.07
C GLU A 134 -3.43 -8.20 -6.74
N GLU A 135 -4.70 -8.15 -7.16
CA GLU A 135 -5.59 -7.04 -6.82
C GLU A 135 -6.35 -7.33 -5.53
N VAL A 136 -6.15 -6.48 -4.52
CA VAL A 136 -6.98 -6.47 -3.31
C VAL A 136 -8.24 -5.67 -3.61
N LYS A 137 -9.35 -6.38 -3.81
CA LYS A 137 -10.60 -5.80 -4.29
C LYS A 137 -11.36 -5.05 -3.21
N THR A 138 -12.04 -3.97 -3.63
CA THR A 138 -13.03 -3.25 -2.83
C THR A 138 -14.17 -2.78 -3.73
N ILE A 139 -15.21 -2.22 -3.15
CA ILE A 139 -16.43 -1.82 -3.85
C ILE A 139 -16.61 -0.32 -3.89
N CYS A 140 -17.15 0.18 -4.99
CA CYS A 140 -17.70 1.51 -5.14
C CYS A 140 -19.10 1.58 -4.49
N TRP A 141 -19.56 2.76 -4.14
CA TRP A 141 -20.91 2.97 -3.59
C TRP A 141 -22.03 2.32 -4.42
N CYS A 142 -21.85 2.19 -5.73
CA CYS A 142 -22.81 1.53 -6.63
C CYS A 142 -22.72 0.00 -6.67
N GLY A 143 -21.93 -0.64 -5.79
CA GLY A 143 -21.72 -2.08 -5.73
C GLY A 143 -20.72 -2.65 -6.75
N LYS A 144 -20.25 -1.86 -7.73
CA LYS A 144 -19.22 -2.30 -8.68
C LYS A 144 -17.83 -2.24 -8.05
N LYS A 145 -16.87 -2.98 -8.63
CA LYS A 145 -15.47 -2.94 -8.21
C LYS A 145 -14.94 -1.49 -8.23
N ALA A 146 -14.36 -1.04 -7.11
CA ALA A 146 -13.60 0.19 -7.03
C ALA A 146 -12.14 -0.07 -7.40
N ALA A 147 -11.63 0.67 -8.40
CA ALA A 147 -10.27 0.52 -8.89
C ALA A 147 -9.53 1.87 -9.01
N PHE A 148 -10.22 2.97 -8.72
CA PHE A 148 -9.73 4.33 -8.81
C PHE A 148 -9.90 5.03 -7.47
N ASN A 149 -8.96 5.94 -7.16
CA ASN A 149 -9.03 6.79 -5.97
C ASN A 149 -9.58 8.16 -6.37
N ALA A 150 -10.60 8.63 -5.71
CA ALA A 150 -11.06 10.00 -5.84
C ALA A 150 -10.63 10.79 -4.60
N ARG A 151 -10.02 11.95 -4.81
CA ARG A 151 -9.77 12.93 -3.77
C ARG A 151 -10.90 13.96 -3.77
N PHE A 152 -11.34 14.37 -2.61
CA PHE A 152 -12.36 15.42 -2.46
C PHE A 152 -11.88 16.51 -1.51
N ASP A 153 -12.43 17.71 -1.69
CA ASP A 153 -12.17 18.86 -0.84
C ASP A 153 -13.14 18.95 0.35
N ASP A 154 -12.97 19.97 1.17
CA ASP A 154 -13.80 20.20 2.36
C ASP A 154 -15.28 20.55 2.04
N THR A 155 -15.59 20.78 0.77
CA THR A 155 -16.96 21.01 0.27
C THR A 155 -17.59 19.77 -0.35
N GLY A 156 -16.84 18.65 -0.41
CA GLY A 156 -17.29 17.39 -0.99
C GLY A 156 -17.19 17.33 -2.52
N HIS A 157 -16.42 18.21 -3.17
CA HIS A 157 -16.18 18.17 -4.60
C HIS A 157 -14.92 17.36 -4.93
N VAL A 158 -14.99 16.58 -6.01
CA VAL A 158 -13.84 15.79 -6.48
C VAL A 158 -12.77 16.70 -7.03
N VAL A 159 -11.55 16.55 -6.50
CA VAL A 159 -10.35 17.26 -6.93
C VAL A 159 -9.64 16.45 -8.01
N LYS A 160 -9.32 17.06 -9.14
CA LYS A 160 -8.62 16.44 -10.28
C LYS A 160 -7.18 16.92 -10.45
N GLU A 161 -6.78 17.98 -9.75
CA GLU A 161 -5.48 18.62 -9.85
C GLU A 161 -4.80 18.73 -8.49
N GLY A 162 -3.49 18.94 -8.48
CA GLY A 162 -2.70 19.15 -7.26
C GLY A 162 -1.58 18.13 -7.07
N ALA A 163 -0.91 18.23 -5.92
CA ALA A 163 0.19 17.34 -5.55
C ALA A 163 -0.30 15.89 -5.44
N GLN A 164 0.54 14.94 -5.89
CA GLN A 164 0.25 13.51 -5.84
C GLN A 164 0.05 13.02 -4.39
N VAL A 165 0.85 13.53 -3.47
CA VAL A 165 0.81 13.20 -2.05
C VAL A 165 0.46 14.45 -1.26
N VAL A 166 -0.54 14.33 -0.36
CA VAL A 166 -0.84 15.33 0.66
C VAL A 166 -0.76 14.62 2.00
N LEU A 167 0.23 14.98 2.79
CA LEU A 167 0.43 14.40 4.12
C LEU A 167 -0.75 14.75 5.03
N GLY A 168 -1.23 13.76 5.79
CA GLY A 168 -2.35 13.93 6.72
C GLY A 168 -3.75 13.94 6.11
N ALA A 169 -3.90 13.70 4.80
CA ALA A 169 -5.17 13.79 4.09
C ALA A 169 -5.85 12.43 3.83
N ASN A 170 -5.70 11.46 4.71
CA ASN A 170 -6.35 10.14 4.55
C ASN A 170 -7.86 10.20 4.46
N ASP A 171 -8.44 11.17 5.15
CA ASP A 171 -9.89 11.32 5.27
C ASP A 171 -10.55 11.90 4.01
N LYS A 172 -9.73 12.27 3.01
CA LYS A 172 -10.17 12.94 1.78
C LYS A 172 -10.13 12.06 0.53
N TYR A 173 -10.06 10.74 0.70
CA TYR A 173 -10.00 9.82 -0.43
C TYR A 173 -11.04 8.71 -0.31
N ILE A 174 -11.68 8.40 -1.43
CA ILE A 174 -12.64 7.30 -1.55
C ILE A 174 -12.35 6.47 -2.80
N GLY A 175 -12.55 5.15 -2.69
CA GLY A 175 -12.43 4.23 -3.82
C GLY A 175 -13.68 4.24 -4.70
N LEU A 176 -13.52 4.44 -6.01
CA LEU A 176 -14.62 4.48 -6.97
C LEU A 176 -14.40 3.52 -8.15
N CYS A 177 -15.49 3.10 -8.79
CA CYS A 177 -15.40 2.49 -10.11
C CYS A 177 -15.05 3.56 -11.17
N ARG A 178 -14.53 3.14 -12.31
CA ARG A 178 -14.07 4.06 -13.37
C ARG A 178 -15.14 5.07 -13.78
N ARG A 179 -16.40 4.63 -13.94
CA ARG A 179 -17.51 5.50 -14.37
C ARG A 179 -17.70 6.66 -13.38
N HIS A 180 -17.80 6.36 -12.07
CA HIS A 180 -18.05 7.37 -11.05
C HIS A 180 -16.81 8.24 -10.80
N TRP A 181 -15.61 7.67 -10.89
CA TRP A 181 -14.37 8.43 -10.83
C TRP A 181 -14.26 9.46 -11.97
N MET A 182 -14.57 9.05 -13.22
CA MET A 182 -14.59 9.98 -14.35
C MET A 182 -15.63 11.08 -14.19
N ALA A 183 -16.82 10.73 -13.71
CA ALA A 183 -17.92 11.67 -13.48
C ALA A 183 -17.73 12.58 -12.26
N GLY A 184 -16.78 12.25 -11.37
CA GLY A 184 -16.65 12.94 -10.08
C GLY A 184 -17.83 12.68 -9.13
N ASP A 185 -18.47 11.51 -9.26
CA ASP A 185 -19.69 11.15 -8.53
C ASP A 185 -19.33 10.33 -7.28
N LEU A 186 -19.41 10.95 -6.11
CA LEU A 186 -19.10 10.35 -4.81
C LEU A 186 -20.27 9.51 -4.24
N GLY A 187 -21.44 9.58 -4.84
CA GLY A 187 -22.64 8.85 -4.45
C GLY A 187 -23.68 9.72 -3.73
N PRO A 188 -24.95 9.27 -3.73
CA PRO A 188 -26.08 10.03 -3.18
C PRO A 188 -26.00 10.22 -1.65
N ASP A 189 -25.39 9.26 -0.94
CA ASP A 189 -25.27 9.27 0.53
C ASP A 189 -23.87 9.71 1.01
N PHE A 190 -23.09 10.34 0.11
CA PHE A 190 -21.75 10.79 0.46
C PHE A 190 -21.80 11.89 1.52
N ASP A 191 -21.09 11.66 2.62
CA ASP A 191 -20.96 12.59 3.75
C ASP A 191 -19.47 12.71 4.11
N ILE A 192 -18.91 13.93 3.96
CA ILE A 192 -17.50 14.20 4.23
C ILE A 192 -17.09 13.95 5.69
N HIS A 193 -18.04 13.89 6.60
CA HIS A 193 -17.80 13.66 8.03
C HIS A 193 -17.81 12.19 8.42
N LYS A 194 -18.12 11.28 7.46
CA LYS A 194 -18.19 9.82 7.68
C LYS A 194 -17.11 9.02 6.96
N VAL A 195 -16.24 9.69 6.23
CA VAL A 195 -15.17 9.03 5.44
C VAL A 195 -13.86 9.02 6.19
#